data_93e456fdb170ce31746ceb1091e637b9
#
_entry.id   93e456fdb170ce31746ceb1091e637b9
#
_cell.length_a   1.000
_cell.length_b   1.000
_cell.length_c   1.000
_cell.angle_alpha   90.00
_cell.angle_beta   90.00
_cell.angle_gamma   90.00
#
_symmetry.space_group_name_H-M   'P 1'
#
loop_
_entity.id
_entity.type
_entity.pdbx_description
1 polymer ?
#
loop_
_entity_poly.entity_id
_entity_poly.type
_entity_poly.pdbx_seq_one_letter_code
_entity_poly.pdbx_strand_id
1 'polypeptide(L)'
;MKVHIVGAGPTGMSIAWELKKYTDHEVVVYDKKTSAGGSWWEPSVTSRDLHAHRIVFDRAFINTNSLFREMGIKWDTIFQKVDSNSGPVISKYLSAGDYLTLTSLAIRVLAMPWKYKKMSLKDSIGALSENGQKLMQAVTLVIDGVPWNVMTAYEFVKSFDHVGSLRAVHTKGFG
;
A
#
# COMPACT_ATOMS: atom_id res chain seq x y z
N MET A 1 1.05 29.52 -18.08
CA MET A 1 1.44 28.42 -18.99
C MET A 1 0.30 27.41 -19.02
N LYS A 2 0.09 26.69 -20.12
CA LYS A 2 -0.92 25.64 -20.23
C LYS A 2 -0.24 24.27 -20.02
N VAL A 3 -0.77 23.48 -19.09
CA VAL A 3 -0.25 22.15 -18.74
C VAL A 3 -1.28 21.10 -19.18
N HIS A 4 -0.83 20.12 -19.92
CA HIS A 4 -1.65 19.03 -20.40
C HIS A 4 -1.29 17.75 -19.65
N ILE A 5 -2.28 17.12 -19.01
CA ILE A 5 -2.12 15.87 -18.27
C ILE A 5 -2.87 14.77 -19.03
N VAL A 6 -2.21 13.67 -19.31
CA VAL A 6 -2.82 12.51 -19.98
C VAL A 6 -3.08 11.42 -18.94
N GLY A 7 -4.36 11.10 -18.76
CA GLY A 7 -4.85 10.14 -17.79
C GLY A 7 -5.52 10.82 -16.58
N ALA A 8 -6.83 10.62 -16.43
CA ALA A 8 -7.63 11.09 -15.29
C ALA A 8 -7.77 10.03 -14.18
N GLY A 9 -6.76 9.18 -14.01
CA GLY A 9 -6.64 8.30 -12.87
C GLY A 9 -6.18 9.06 -11.61
N PRO A 10 -6.04 8.38 -10.45
CA PRO A 10 -5.67 9.02 -9.18
C PRO A 10 -4.43 9.91 -9.30
N THR A 11 -3.39 9.43 -9.95
CA THR A 11 -2.14 10.17 -10.13
C THR A 11 -2.35 11.45 -10.96
N GLY A 12 -3.01 11.35 -12.12
CA GLY A 12 -3.25 12.51 -12.98
C GLY A 12 -4.14 13.56 -12.31
N MET A 13 -5.15 13.11 -11.57
CA MET A 13 -6.04 14.00 -10.82
C MET A 13 -5.33 14.66 -9.64
N SER A 14 -4.44 13.96 -8.93
CA SER A 14 -3.64 14.56 -7.86
C SER A 14 -2.68 15.63 -8.41
N ILE A 15 -2.02 15.36 -9.53
CA ILE A 15 -1.15 16.36 -10.19
C ILE A 15 -1.96 17.58 -10.62
N ALA A 16 -3.15 17.36 -11.21
CA ALA A 16 -4.03 18.46 -11.62
C ALA A 16 -4.46 19.33 -10.43
N TRP A 17 -4.80 18.69 -9.31
CA TRP A 17 -5.13 19.38 -8.06
C TRP A 17 -3.99 20.25 -7.55
N GLU A 18 -2.80 19.66 -7.42
CA GLU A 18 -1.59 20.36 -6.93
C GLU A 18 -1.24 21.56 -7.82
N LEU A 19 -1.21 21.37 -9.14
CA LEU A 19 -0.93 22.44 -10.09
C LEU A 19 -1.96 23.57 -10.00
N LYS A 20 -3.25 23.22 -9.92
CA LYS A 20 -4.32 24.20 -9.81
C LYS A 20 -4.30 24.99 -8.50
N LYS A 21 -3.87 24.34 -7.42
CA LYS A 21 -3.81 24.94 -6.09
C LYS A 21 -2.60 25.86 -5.91
N TYR A 22 -1.45 25.48 -6.43
CA TYR A 22 -0.19 26.16 -6.14
C TYR A 22 0.36 26.96 -7.32
N THR A 23 -0.33 26.99 -8.45
CA THR A 23 0.11 27.72 -9.64
C THR A 23 -1.06 28.38 -10.38
N ASP A 24 -0.76 29.42 -11.15
CA ASP A 24 -1.72 30.06 -12.06
C ASP A 24 -1.77 29.40 -13.44
N HIS A 25 -1.34 28.15 -13.53
CA HIS A 25 -1.33 27.42 -14.79
C HIS A 25 -2.76 27.01 -15.20
N GLU A 26 -3.04 27.11 -16.48
CA GLU A 26 -4.20 26.45 -17.06
C GLU A 26 -3.92 24.95 -17.12
N VAL A 27 -4.72 24.13 -16.43
CA VAL A 27 -4.56 22.67 -16.38
C VAL A 27 -5.68 22.01 -17.16
N VAL A 28 -5.31 21.18 -18.13
CA VAL A 28 -6.26 20.38 -18.93
C VAL A 28 -5.91 18.92 -18.78
N VAL A 29 -6.89 18.11 -18.37
CA VAL A 29 -6.74 16.65 -18.19
C VAL A 29 -7.46 15.94 -19.33
N TYR A 30 -6.78 15.00 -19.96
CA TYR A 30 -7.32 14.15 -21.02
C TYR A 30 -7.41 12.71 -20.52
N ASP A 31 -8.50 12.05 -20.83
CA ASP A 31 -8.64 10.60 -20.61
C ASP A 31 -9.34 9.94 -21.79
N LYS A 32 -9.06 8.66 -22.00
CA LYS A 32 -9.76 7.86 -23.02
C LYS A 32 -11.15 7.45 -22.58
N LYS A 33 -11.45 7.50 -21.28
CA LYS A 33 -12.76 7.21 -20.69
C LYS A 33 -13.56 8.51 -20.53
N THR A 34 -14.86 8.38 -20.50
CA THR A 34 -15.79 9.51 -20.27
C THR A 34 -15.88 9.96 -18.82
N SER A 35 -15.27 9.20 -17.91
CA SER A 35 -15.26 9.48 -16.46
C SER A 35 -13.86 9.42 -15.89
N ALA A 36 -13.59 10.30 -14.93
CA ALA A 36 -12.36 10.29 -14.16
C ALA A 36 -12.34 9.10 -13.17
N GLY A 37 -11.15 8.73 -12.69
CA GLY A 37 -10.93 7.67 -11.71
C GLY A 37 -9.99 6.56 -12.19
N GLY A 38 -9.81 6.41 -13.49
CA GLY A 38 -8.88 5.42 -14.06
C GLY A 38 -9.22 3.99 -13.67
N SER A 39 -8.27 3.29 -13.04
CA SER A 39 -8.45 1.93 -12.53
C SER A 39 -9.26 1.87 -11.22
N TRP A 40 -9.50 3.00 -10.57
CA TRP A 40 -10.28 3.07 -9.33
C TRP A 40 -11.77 3.30 -9.59
N TRP A 41 -12.14 3.61 -10.82
CA TRP A 41 -13.52 3.81 -11.20
C TRP A 41 -14.12 2.51 -11.77
N GLU A 42 -15.16 2.01 -11.13
CA GLU A 42 -15.95 0.87 -11.60
C GLU A 42 -17.39 1.30 -11.88
N PRO A 43 -17.86 1.18 -13.12
CA PRO A 43 -19.23 1.58 -13.48
C PRO A 43 -20.30 0.57 -13.07
N SER A 44 -19.93 -0.66 -12.74
CA SER A 44 -20.86 -1.69 -12.33
C SER A 44 -20.23 -2.59 -11.28
N VAL A 45 -20.98 -2.83 -10.23
CA VAL A 45 -20.68 -3.76 -9.15
C VAL A 45 -20.89 -5.20 -9.64
N THR A 46 -20.17 -5.60 -10.64
CA THR A 46 -19.98 -7.02 -10.87
C THR A 46 -18.75 -7.43 -10.07
N SER A 47 -19.01 -7.93 -8.92
CA SER A 47 -18.22 -8.34 -7.78
C SER A 47 -16.98 -9.21 -8.03
N ARG A 48 -16.41 -9.26 -9.22
CA ARG A 48 -15.30 -10.16 -9.54
C ARG A 48 -13.97 -9.49 -9.81
N ASP A 49 -13.95 -8.19 -10.02
CA ASP A 49 -12.69 -7.47 -10.16
C ASP A 49 -12.16 -7.07 -8.79
N LEU A 50 -11.47 -7.99 -8.17
CA LEU A 50 -10.68 -7.75 -6.97
C LEU A 50 -9.53 -6.82 -7.31
N HIS A 51 -9.79 -5.51 -7.29
CA HIS A 51 -8.71 -4.55 -7.28
C HIS A 51 -7.99 -4.61 -5.93
N ALA A 52 -6.73 -5.02 -5.96
CA ALA A 52 -5.87 -5.10 -4.78
C ALA A 52 -5.75 -3.77 -4.00
N HIS A 53 -6.17 -2.67 -4.61
CA HIS A 53 -6.06 -1.31 -4.07
C HIS A 53 -7.26 -0.86 -3.20
N ARG A 54 -8.18 -1.75 -2.86
CA ARG A 54 -9.33 -1.42 -1.99
C ARG A 54 -8.99 -1.34 -0.52
N ILE A 55 -7.86 -1.91 -0.14
CA ILE A 55 -7.38 -1.92 1.24
C ILE A 55 -6.24 -0.92 1.36
N VAL A 56 -6.37 0.05 2.24
CA VAL A 56 -5.32 1.01 2.58
C VAL A 56 -5.05 0.96 4.09
N PHE A 57 -3.83 1.27 4.47
CA PHE A 57 -3.44 1.34 5.87
C PHE A 57 -3.57 2.78 6.37
N ASP A 58 -4.45 2.99 7.34
CA ASP A 58 -4.90 4.29 7.82
C ASP A 58 -3.77 5.32 8.04
N ARG A 59 -2.64 4.92 8.61
CA ARG A 59 -1.56 5.85 8.93
C ARG A 59 -0.33 5.75 8.02
N ALA A 60 -0.27 4.76 7.14
CA ALA A 60 0.86 4.59 6.24
C ALA A 60 0.81 5.55 5.04
N PHE A 61 -0.37 6.00 4.66
CA PHE A 61 -0.59 6.85 3.50
C PHE A 61 -0.57 8.35 3.87
N ILE A 62 0.56 8.84 4.37
CA ILE A 62 0.71 10.21 4.88
C ILE A 62 0.36 11.24 3.81
N ASN A 63 0.83 11.07 2.58
CA ASN A 63 0.57 11.98 1.48
C ASN A 63 -0.91 11.98 1.09
N THR A 64 -1.55 10.82 1.01
CA THR A 64 -2.98 10.70 0.73
C THR A 64 -3.81 11.36 1.81
N ASN A 65 -3.46 11.16 3.08
CA ASN A 65 -4.12 11.81 4.21
C ASN A 65 -3.96 13.34 4.15
N SER A 66 -2.78 13.83 3.78
CA SER A 66 -2.53 15.27 3.62
C SER A 66 -3.39 15.84 2.49
N LEU A 67 -3.38 15.19 1.33
CA LEU A 67 -4.17 15.59 0.17
C LEU A 67 -5.67 15.65 0.50
N PHE A 68 -6.21 14.62 1.13
CA PHE A 68 -7.63 14.57 1.52
C PHE A 68 -7.99 15.70 2.49
N ARG A 69 -7.15 15.94 3.49
CA ARG A 69 -7.35 17.05 4.44
C ARG A 69 -7.35 18.40 3.72
N GLU A 70 -6.46 18.59 2.76
CA GLU A 70 -6.40 19.81 1.95
C GLU A 70 -7.63 19.99 1.05
N MET A 71 -8.19 18.89 0.55
CA MET A 71 -9.44 18.87 -0.22
C MET A 71 -10.68 19.00 0.67
N GLY A 72 -10.55 19.09 1.99
CA GLY A 72 -11.67 19.11 2.94
C GLY A 72 -12.38 17.76 3.09
N ILE A 73 -11.77 16.67 2.61
CA ILE A 73 -12.33 15.33 2.65
C ILE A 73 -11.96 14.67 3.98
N LYS A 74 -12.96 14.26 4.74
CA LYS A 74 -12.74 13.51 5.97
C LYS A 74 -12.52 12.04 5.66
N TRP A 75 -11.43 11.45 6.18
CA TRP A 75 -11.07 10.05 5.99
C TRP A 75 -12.23 9.08 6.24
N ASP A 76 -12.92 9.26 7.37
CA ASP A 76 -14.04 8.39 7.77
C ASP A 76 -15.28 8.50 6.87
N THR A 77 -15.36 9.48 5.98
CA THR A 77 -16.45 9.57 5.00
C THR A 77 -16.23 8.65 3.81
N ILE A 78 -14.98 8.33 3.49
CA ILE A 78 -14.58 7.51 2.34
C ILE A 78 -14.26 6.09 2.77
N PHE A 79 -13.56 5.93 3.88
CA PHE A 79 -13.08 4.64 4.36
C PHE A 79 -13.85 4.16 5.58
N GLN A 80 -14.00 2.86 5.69
CA GLN A 80 -14.49 2.18 6.88
C GLN A 80 -13.45 1.18 7.36
N LYS A 81 -13.43 0.94 8.68
CA LYS A 81 -12.54 -0.06 9.27
C LYS A 81 -12.92 -1.43 8.74
N VAL A 82 -11.91 -2.24 8.41
CA VAL A 82 -12.12 -3.67 8.17
C VAL A 82 -12.52 -4.28 9.53
N ASP A 83 -13.64 -4.98 9.57
CA ASP A 83 -14.09 -5.64 10.80
C ASP A 83 -13.03 -6.58 11.34
N SER A 84 -12.65 -6.36 12.59
CA SER A 84 -11.60 -7.11 13.28
C SER A 84 -11.92 -8.58 13.56
N ASN A 85 -13.13 -9.04 13.21
CA ASN A 85 -13.50 -10.47 13.29
C ASN A 85 -12.70 -11.35 12.32
N SER A 86 -12.12 -10.78 11.28
CA SER A 86 -11.02 -11.36 10.52
C SER A 86 -9.67 -11.05 11.19
N GLY A 87 -9.57 -11.23 12.50
CA GLY A 87 -8.34 -11.04 13.26
C GLY A 87 -7.10 -11.45 12.47
N PRO A 88 -5.94 -10.89 12.67
CA PRO A 88 -4.89 -10.88 11.67
C PRO A 88 -4.66 -12.30 11.16
N VAL A 89 -5.15 -12.56 9.95
CA VAL A 89 -4.98 -13.84 9.24
C VAL A 89 -3.51 -14.27 9.32
N ILE A 90 -2.63 -13.29 9.31
CA ILE A 90 -1.19 -13.39 9.49
C ILE A 90 -0.80 -14.15 10.76
N SER A 91 -1.43 -13.87 11.92
CA SER A 91 -1.05 -14.51 13.18
C SER A 91 -1.37 -16.01 13.24
N LYS A 92 -2.29 -16.47 12.39
CA LYS A 92 -2.65 -17.90 12.31
C LYS A 92 -1.65 -18.74 11.51
N TYR A 93 -0.82 -18.08 10.69
CA TYR A 93 0.14 -18.75 9.82
C TYR A 93 1.57 -18.72 10.37
N LEU A 94 1.85 -17.90 11.36
CA LEU A 94 3.19 -17.79 11.95
C LEU A 94 3.26 -18.54 13.27
N SER A 95 4.29 -19.38 13.40
CA SER A 95 4.67 -19.98 14.65
C SER A 95 5.39 -18.98 15.57
N ALA A 96 5.52 -19.29 16.85
CA ALA A 96 6.34 -18.50 17.77
C ALA A 96 7.80 -18.37 17.29
N GLY A 97 8.36 -19.42 16.69
CA GLY A 97 9.69 -19.40 16.09
C GLY A 97 9.78 -18.43 14.91
N ASP A 98 8.74 -18.37 14.07
CA ASP A 98 8.70 -17.42 12.94
C ASP A 98 8.69 -15.98 13.44
N TYR A 99 7.92 -15.67 14.50
CA TYR A 99 7.94 -14.33 15.11
C TYR A 99 9.32 -13.94 15.64
N LEU A 100 10.02 -14.86 16.31
CA LEU A 100 11.38 -14.62 16.78
C LEU A 100 12.34 -14.37 15.62
N THR A 101 12.22 -15.16 14.55
CA THR A 101 13.04 -15.01 13.33
C THR A 101 12.80 -13.66 12.66
N LEU A 102 11.54 -13.25 12.50
CA LEU A 102 11.18 -11.95 11.91
C LEU A 102 11.63 -10.78 12.78
N THR A 103 11.45 -10.87 14.09
CA THR A 103 11.93 -9.84 15.04
C THR A 103 13.46 -9.72 15.00
N SER A 104 14.16 -10.84 15.00
CA SER A 104 15.62 -10.87 14.86
C SER A 104 16.07 -10.25 13.53
N LEU A 105 15.37 -10.54 12.43
CA LEU A 105 15.63 -9.92 11.15
C LEU A 105 15.47 -8.39 11.23
N ALA A 106 14.38 -7.90 11.78
CA ALA A 106 14.14 -6.47 11.92
C ALA A 106 15.25 -5.77 12.70
N ILE A 107 15.66 -6.33 13.85
CA ILE A 107 16.77 -5.79 14.65
C ILE A 107 18.07 -5.77 13.84
N ARG A 108 18.41 -6.84 13.14
CA ARG A 108 19.63 -6.93 12.32
C ARG A 108 19.61 -5.92 11.16
N VAL A 109 18.46 -5.75 10.50
CA VAL A 109 18.30 -4.78 9.41
C VAL A 109 18.48 -3.35 9.92
N LEU A 110 17.89 -3.02 11.06
CA LEU A 110 18.03 -1.69 11.67
C LEU A 110 19.46 -1.41 12.14
N ALA A 111 20.16 -2.42 12.66
CA ALA A 111 21.55 -2.29 13.11
C ALA A 111 22.56 -2.19 11.95
N MET A 112 22.30 -2.86 10.83
CA MET A 112 23.24 -2.95 9.69
C MET A 112 22.53 -2.73 8.34
N PRO A 113 21.89 -1.57 8.12
CA PRO A 113 21.07 -1.33 6.94
C PRO A 113 21.87 -1.45 5.62
N TRP A 114 23.15 -1.04 5.62
CA TRP A 114 24.02 -1.12 4.43
C TRP A 114 24.23 -2.55 3.92
N LYS A 115 24.25 -3.55 4.83
CA LYS A 115 24.36 -4.96 4.48
C LYS A 115 23.06 -5.46 3.84
N TYR A 116 21.93 -5.19 4.49
CA TYR A 116 20.63 -5.73 4.13
C TYR A 116 19.96 -5.02 2.94
N LYS A 117 20.48 -3.88 2.49
CA LYS A 117 20.15 -3.27 1.19
C LYS A 117 20.65 -4.07 -0.01
N LYS A 118 21.57 -5.01 0.20
CA LYS A 118 22.18 -5.82 -0.87
C LYS A 118 21.81 -7.30 -0.79
N MET A 119 21.07 -7.70 0.23
CA MET A 119 20.68 -9.09 0.46
C MET A 119 19.18 -9.25 0.24
N SER A 120 18.78 -10.31 -0.45
CA SER A 120 17.36 -10.62 -0.59
C SER A 120 16.72 -10.95 0.77
N LEU A 121 15.43 -10.75 0.88
CA LEU A 121 14.68 -11.13 2.06
C LEU A 121 14.83 -12.63 2.32
N LYS A 122 14.71 -13.45 1.27
CA LYS A 122 14.83 -14.89 1.35
C LYS A 122 16.16 -15.32 1.98
N ASP A 123 17.28 -14.73 1.56
CA ASP A 123 18.61 -15.07 2.04
C ASP A 123 18.91 -14.52 3.43
N SER A 124 18.16 -13.50 3.85
CA SER A 124 18.38 -12.78 5.11
C SER A 124 17.53 -13.30 6.27
N ILE A 125 16.36 -13.88 5.99
CA ILE A 125 15.32 -14.12 6.99
C ILE A 125 15.63 -15.32 7.91
N GLY A 126 16.46 -16.24 7.46
CA GLY A 126 16.75 -17.46 8.22
C GLY A 126 15.65 -18.53 8.05
N ALA A 127 15.61 -19.49 8.96
CA ALA A 127 14.66 -20.60 8.91
C ALA A 127 13.27 -20.14 9.37
N LEU A 128 12.29 -20.34 8.51
CA LEU A 128 10.86 -20.19 8.80
C LEU A 128 10.15 -21.53 8.67
N SER A 129 9.05 -21.69 9.37
CA SER A 129 8.11 -22.78 9.14
C SER A 129 7.61 -22.76 7.68
N GLU A 130 7.11 -23.90 7.19
CA GLU A 130 6.56 -23.97 5.83
C GLU A 130 5.45 -22.93 5.60
N ASN A 131 4.56 -22.77 6.57
CA ASN A 131 3.51 -21.75 6.51
C ASN A 131 4.08 -20.33 6.56
N GLY A 132 5.10 -20.08 7.37
CA GLY A 132 5.81 -18.79 7.41
C GLY A 132 6.45 -18.43 6.08
N GLN A 133 7.07 -19.40 5.39
CA GLN A 133 7.63 -19.19 4.06
C GLN A 133 6.55 -18.85 3.03
N LYS A 134 5.46 -19.61 2.98
CA LYS A 134 4.32 -19.34 2.09
C LYS A 134 3.73 -17.95 2.35
N LEU A 135 3.61 -17.58 3.62
CA LEU A 135 3.11 -16.25 3.99
C LEU A 135 4.05 -15.13 3.51
N MET A 136 5.37 -15.27 3.72
CA MET A 136 6.33 -14.25 3.28
C MET A 136 6.33 -14.09 1.76
N GLN A 137 6.23 -15.17 1.00
CA GLN A 137 6.08 -15.12 -0.45
C GLN A 137 4.81 -14.37 -0.87
N ALA A 138 3.68 -14.66 -0.22
CA ALA A 138 2.41 -14.01 -0.53
C ALA A 138 2.41 -12.52 -0.14
N VAL A 139 2.92 -12.19 1.05
CA VAL A 139 2.91 -10.83 1.59
C VAL A 139 3.74 -9.89 0.72
N THR A 140 4.95 -10.28 0.31
CA THR A 140 5.80 -9.44 -0.53
C THR A 140 5.18 -9.18 -1.91
N LEU A 141 4.51 -10.18 -2.49
CA LEU A 141 3.81 -10.04 -3.76
C LEU A 141 2.56 -9.16 -3.65
N VAL A 142 1.81 -9.27 -2.55
CA VAL A 142 0.56 -8.52 -2.34
C VAL A 142 0.84 -7.06 -1.98
N ILE A 143 1.84 -6.79 -1.13
CA ILE A 143 2.12 -5.44 -0.65
C ILE A 143 2.96 -4.66 -1.67
N ASP A 144 4.03 -5.26 -2.16
CA ASP A 144 5.05 -4.56 -2.94
C ASP A 144 5.13 -5.03 -4.40
N GLY A 145 4.39 -6.07 -4.78
CA GLY A 145 4.42 -6.64 -6.12
C GLY A 145 5.75 -7.33 -6.49
N VAL A 146 6.61 -7.59 -5.50
CA VAL A 146 7.97 -8.10 -5.68
C VAL A 146 8.15 -9.45 -4.97
N PRO A 147 8.69 -10.48 -5.63
CA PRO A 147 8.94 -11.75 -4.96
C PRO A 147 10.04 -11.62 -3.89
N TRP A 148 9.92 -12.35 -2.80
CA TRP A 148 10.81 -12.26 -1.63
C TRP A 148 12.28 -12.61 -1.87
N ASN A 149 12.58 -13.31 -2.97
CA ASN A 149 13.94 -13.60 -3.42
C ASN A 149 14.59 -12.45 -4.22
N VAL A 150 13.79 -11.44 -4.60
CA VAL A 150 14.23 -10.22 -5.30
C VAL A 150 14.20 -9.03 -4.36
N MET A 151 13.13 -8.88 -3.56
CA MET A 151 13.02 -7.83 -2.54
C MET A 151 14.17 -7.91 -1.55
N THR A 152 14.77 -6.77 -1.23
CA THR A 152 15.79 -6.74 -0.18
C THR A 152 15.17 -6.81 1.22
N ALA A 153 15.91 -7.37 2.18
CA ALA A 153 15.45 -7.40 3.57
C ALA A 153 15.26 -6.00 4.15
N TYR A 154 16.03 -5.04 3.68
CA TYR A 154 15.89 -3.63 4.08
C TYR A 154 14.57 -3.04 3.61
N GLU A 155 14.22 -3.20 2.33
CA GLU A 155 12.94 -2.73 1.78
C GLU A 155 11.76 -3.36 2.50
N PHE A 156 11.81 -4.67 2.72
CA PHE A 156 10.77 -5.37 3.47
C PHE A 156 10.55 -4.78 4.87
N VAL A 157 11.61 -4.60 5.65
CA VAL A 157 11.48 -4.03 7.00
C VAL A 157 11.01 -2.57 6.94
N LYS A 158 11.46 -1.80 5.96
CA LYS A 158 11.03 -0.42 5.76
C LYS A 158 9.59 -0.28 5.30
N SER A 159 9.06 -1.23 4.55
CA SER A 159 7.62 -1.25 4.21
C SER A 159 6.72 -1.33 5.45
N PHE A 160 7.22 -1.89 6.55
CA PHE A 160 6.50 -1.96 7.83
C PHE A 160 6.83 -0.82 8.80
N ASP A 161 7.81 0.02 8.52
CA ASP A 161 8.21 1.13 9.42
C ASP A 161 7.08 2.17 9.61
N HIS A 162 6.19 2.27 8.64
CA HIS A 162 5.00 3.12 8.68
C HIS A 162 3.74 2.39 9.18
N VAL A 163 3.82 1.10 9.43
CA VAL A 163 2.72 0.24 9.88
C VAL A 163 2.52 0.32 11.40
N GLY A 164 2.76 1.48 12.00
CA GLY A 164 2.42 1.72 13.40
C GLY A 164 0.92 1.63 13.73
N SER A 165 0.08 1.37 12.73
CA SER A 165 -1.30 0.94 12.92
C SER A 165 -1.67 -0.03 11.80
N LEU A 166 -1.73 -1.30 12.12
CA LEU A 166 -2.33 -2.37 11.31
C LEU A 166 -3.86 -2.20 11.16
N ARG A 167 -4.35 -0.97 11.12
CA ARG A 167 -5.74 -0.70 10.83
C ARG A 167 -5.92 -0.66 9.34
N ALA A 168 -6.22 -1.80 8.76
CA ALA A 168 -6.72 -1.86 7.41
C ALA A 168 -8.09 -1.19 7.35
N VAL A 169 -8.27 -0.33 6.38
CA VAL A 169 -9.55 0.30 6.05
C VAL A 169 -9.86 0.02 4.59
N HIS A 170 -11.12 -0.03 4.24
CA HIS A 170 -11.55 -0.14 2.85
C HIS A 170 -12.51 1.00 2.50
N THR A 171 -12.64 1.30 1.21
CA THR A 171 -13.54 2.34 0.74
C THR A 171 -15.00 1.98 0.99
N LYS A 172 -15.79 2.94 1.46
CA LYS A 172 -17.25 2.81 1.57
C LYS A 172 -17.86 2.82 0.17
N GLY A 173 -18.89 2.02 -0.04
CA GLY A 173 -19.68 2.07 -1.27
C GLY A 173 -19.17 1.21 -2.43
N PHE A 174 -18.14 0.43 -2.22
CA PHE A 174 -17.72 -0.64 -3.13
C PHE A 174 -18.08 -1.99 -2.50
N GLY A 175 -19.33 -2.22 -2.28
CA GLY A 175 -19.90 -3.50 -1.86
C GLY A 175 -20.77 -4.05 -2.93
#